data_963113343ccad01bf84340b5ab2fc4e8
#
_entry.id   963113343ccad01bf84340b5ab2fc4e8
#
_cell.length_a   1.000
_cell.length_b   1.000
_cell.length_c   1.000
_cell.angle_alpha   90.00
_cell.angle_beta   90.00
_cell.angle_gamma   90.00
#
_symmetry.space_group_name_H-M   'P 1'
#
loop_
_entity.id
_entity.type
_entity.pdbx_description
1 polymer ?
#
loop_
_entity_poly.entity_id
_entity_poly.type
_entity_poly.pdbx_seq_one_letter_code
_entity_poly.pdbx_strand_id
1 'polypeptide(L)'
;WVEKNLEEAVKWYTKAANQGYAKAQYYLALSYDKGEGVAKNDSEAMKWYLKAVKNNYPQAAYYYGAMLLEGNKQKGITKNIPEGVKYLRKAADLKNLDAINSLVGAYYSKMTGENDFGISKYLSYADFVKYIKIGAEEGDQNMKTFLTNLPNLKSMIAQEKSLVAKYGQRAYDNIKKGKVYIGMPEGILTAYKTFETDGSRYQMYKYNGPYRDLVGTYKQYIPSYALRLVNLLGQVFPRIVKVRNGKVTNVIY
;
A
#
# COMPACT_ATOMS: atom_id res chain seq x y z
N TRP A 1 15.42 -36.36 -0.50
CA TRP A 1 14.43 -35.35 -0.09
C TRP A 1 13.93 -35.74 1.28
N VAL A 2 14.19 -34.94 2.32
CA VAL A 2 13.61 -35.17 3.66
C VAL A 2 12.19 -34.66 3.62
N GLU A 3 11.20 -35.51 3.87
CA GLU A 3 9.81 -35.06 4.03
C GLU A 3 9.70 -34.09 5.19
N LYS A 4 8.96 -33.01 4.96
CA LYS A 4 8.77 -31.95 5.95
C LYS A 4 7.85 -32.47 7.05
N ASN A 5 8.41 -32.94 8.15
CA ASN A 5 7.64 -33.40 9.31
C ASN A 5 7.28 -32.21 10.19
N LEU A 6 6.09 -31.63 9.96
CA LEU A 6 5.60 -30.47 10.70
C LEU A 6 5.30 -30.78 12.16
N GLU A 7 4.82 -31.98 12.45
CA GLU A 7 4.56 -32.41 13.84
C GLU A 7 5.84 -32.49 14.65
N GLU A 8 6.88 -33.06 14.05
CA GLU A 8 8.21 -33.12 14.67
C GLU A 8 8.80 -31.73 14.89
N ALA A 9 8.65 -30.84 13.91
CA ALA A 9 9.07 -29.43 14.06
C ALA A 9 8.36 -28.73 15.21
N VAL A 10 7.05 -28.93 15.38
CA VAL A 10 6.28 -28.38 16.50
C VAL A 10 6.79 -28.90 17.85
N LYS A 11 7.13 -30.19 17.96
CA LYS A 11 7.75 -30.72 19.17
C LYS A 11 9.05 -30.03 19.54
N TRP A 12 9.92 -29.78 18.56
CA TRP A 12 11.18 -29.07 18.76
C TRP A 12 10.96 -27.59 19.07
N TYR A 13 10.04 -26.92 18.37
CA TYR A 13 9.67 -25.55 18.71
C TYR A 13 9.14 -25.44 20.13
N THR A 14 8.32 -26.38 20.57
CA THR A 14 7.77 -26.40 21.93
C THR A 14 8.89 -26.52 22.97
N LYS A 15 9.83 -27.44 22.78
CA LYS A 15 10.97 -27.62 23.70
C LYS A 15 11.82 -26.33 23.80
N ALA A 16 12.16 -25.73 22.65
CA ALA A 16 12.96 -24.51 22.61
C ALA A 16 12.19 -23.28 23.12
N ALA A 17 10.89 -23.18 22.79
CA ALA A 17 10.04 -22.08 23.25
C ALA A 17 9.86 -22.07 24.77
N ASN A 18 9.77 -23.24 25.39
CA ASN A 18 9.72 -23.37 26.85
C ASN A 18 11.02 -22.97 27.55
N GLN A 19 12.15 -23.04 26.84
CA GLN A 19 13.45 -22.53 27.31
C GLN A 19 13.62 -21.02 27.09
N GLY A 20 12.62 -20.34 26.52
CA GLY A 20 12.66 -18.88 26.33
C GLY A 20 13.20 -18.42 24.99
N TYR A 21 13.57 -19.30 24.05
CA TYR A 21 14.06 -18.90 22.73
C TYR A 21 12.96 -18.17 21.93
N ALA A 22 13.12 -16.87 21.74
CA ALA A 22 12.12 -16.01 21.12
C ALA A 22 11.71 -16.44 19.70
N LYS A 23 12.69 -16.86 18.89
CA LYS A 23 12.43 -17.38 17.54
C LYS A 23 11.59 -18.66 17.56
N ALA A 24 11.83 -19.55 18.51
CA ALA A 24 11.06 -20.78 18.67
C ALA A 24 9.63 -20.48 19.16
N GLN A 25 9.47 -19.53 20.09
CA GLN A 25 8.15 -19.05 20.52
C GLN A 25 7.34 -18.49 19.36
N TYR A 26 7.97 -17.72 18.46
CA TYR A 26 7.33 -17.22 17.25
C TYR A 26 6.90 -18.35 16.30
N TYR A 27 7.77 -19.32 16.00
CA TYR A 27 7.41 -20.43 15.12
C TYR A 27 6.34 -21.33 15.70
N LEU A 28 6.36 -21.56 17.02
CA LEU A 28 5.29 -22.28 17.70
C LEU A 28 3.96 -21.54 17.61
N ALA A 29 3.98 -20.22 17.81
CA ALA A 29 2.80 -19.37 17.60
C ALA A 29 2.26 -19.47 16.17
N LEU A 30 3.15 -19.40 15.18
CA LEU A 30 2.80 -19.51 13.77
C LEU A 30 2.20 -20.88 13.42
N SER A 31 2.72 -21.95 14.03
CA SER A 31 2.17 -23.32 13.87
C SER A 31 0.73 -23.40 14.38
N TYR A 32 0.44 -22.81 15.54
CA TYR A 32 -0.94 -22.73 16.05
C TYR A 32 -1.85 -21.83 15.21
N ASP A 33 -1.34 -20.70 14.71
CA ASP A 33 -2.10 -19.76 13.89
C ASP A 33 -2.52 -20.37 12.54
N LYS A 34 -1.62 -21.12 11.92
CA LYS A 34 -1.86 -21.77 10.61
C LYS A 34 -2.47 -23.17 10.72
N GLY A 35 -2.29 -23.84 11.86
CA GLY A 35 -2.64 -25.27 11.99
C GLY A 35 -1.61 -26.19 11.32
N GLU A 36 -0.34 -25.80 11.28
CA GLU A 36 0.74 -26.56 10.66
C GLU A 36 1.45 -27.44 11.71
N GLY A 37 1.28 -28.76 11.61
CA GLY A 37 1.84 -29.73 12.55
C GLY A 37 1.15 -29.77 13.92
N VAL A 38 0.11 -28.99 14.12
CA VAL A 38 -0.74 -28.91 15.32
C VAL A 38 -2.12 -28.37 14.93
N ALA A 39 -3.15 -28.72 15.69
CA ALA A 39 -4.48 -28.18 15.47
C ALA A 39 -4.46 -26.64 15.60
N LYS A 40 -5.10 -25.95 14.65
CA LYS A 40 -5.21 -24.49 14.65
C LYS A 40 -5.83 -23.98 15.95
N ASN A 41 -5.17 -23.03 16.61
CA ASN A 41 -5.64 -22.43 17.84
C ASN A 41 -5.12 -20.99 17.98
N ASP A 42 -5.95 -20.03 17.60
CA ASP A 42 -5.56 -18.61 17.61
C ASP A 42 -5.28 -18.09 19.03
N SER A 43 -5.95 -18.61 20.06
CA SER A 43 -5.70 -18.22 21.44
C SER A 43 -4.31 -18.67 21.92
N GLU A 44 -3.90 -19.88 21.58
CA GLU A 44 -2.55 -20.36 21.87
C GLU A 44 -1.51 -19.60 21.04
N ALA A 45 -1.79 -19.32 19.75
CA ALA A 45 -0.94 -18.50 18.91
C ALA A 45 -0.67 -17.12 19.56
N MET A 46 -1.72 -16.43 20.02
CA MET A 46 -1.56 -15.14 20.70
C MET A 46 -0.71 -15.23 21.96
N LYS A 47 -0.87 -16.27 22.77
CA LYS A 47 -0.06 -16.46 23.98
C LYS A 47 1.44 -16.61 23.64
N TRP A 48 1.73 -17.41 22.63
CA TRP A 48 3.11 -17.64 22.21
C TRP A 48 3.71 -16.43 21.48
N TYR A 49 2.93 -15.74 20.64
CA TYR A 49 3.36 -14.46 20.07
C TYR A 49 3.70 -13.47 21.19
N LEU A 50 2.86 -13.33 22.22
CA LEU A 50 3.12 -12.39 23.31
C LEU A 50 4.40 -12.75 24.09
N LYS A 51 4.69 -14.05 24.30
CA LYS A 51 5.96 -14.48 24.91
C LYS A 51 7.16 -14.06 24.04
N ALA A 52 7.09 -14.29 22.73
CA ALA A 52 8.15 -13.87 21.80
C ALA A 52 8.31 -12.35 21.75
N VAL A 53 7.21 -11.59 21.85
CA VAL A 53 7.23 -10.11 21.94
C VAL A 53 7.96 -9.64 23.22
N LYS A 54 7.75 -10.31 24.34
CA LYS A 54 8.48 -10.00 25.60
C LYS A 54 9.98 -10.22 25.45
N ASN A 55 10.36 -11.17 24.59
CA ASN A 55 11.76 -11.45 24.24
C ASN A 55 12.23 -10.64 23.01
N ASN A 56 11.55 -9.53 22.68
CA ASN A 56 11.88 -8.58 21.61
C ASN A 56 12.00 -9.19 20.20
N TYR A 57 11.16 -10.17 19.86
CA TYR A 57 11.14 -10.73 18.51
C TYR A 57 10.24 -9.89 17.60
N PRO A 58 10.79 -9.21 16.56
CA PRO A 58 10.05 -8.20 15.80
C PRO A 58 8.84 -8.76 15.07
N GLN A 59 8.99 -9.93 14.42
CA GLN A 59 7.91 -10.57 13.66
C GLN A 59 6.74 -10.93 14.57
N ALA A 60 7.03 -11.41 15.80
CA ALA A 60 5.97 -11.72 16.75
C ALA A 60 5.17 -10.48 17.16
N ALA A 61 5.84 -9.34 17.34
CA ALA A 61 5.18 -8.09 17.66
C ALA A 61 4.28 -7.62 16.50
N TYR A 62 4.71 -7.80 15.26
CA TYR A 62 3.90 -7.50 14.08
C TYR A 62 2.63 -8.38 14.05
N TYR A 63 2.76 -9.71 14.11
CA TYR A 63 1.62 -10.63 14.05
C TYR A 63 0.65 -10.44 15.23
N TYR A 64 1.17 -10.29 16.45
CA TYR A 64 0.35 -10.01 17.62
C TYR A 64 -0.44 -8.70 17.47
N GLY A 65 0.22 -7.65 16.99
CA GLY A 65 -0.42 -6.37 16.68
C GLY A 65 -1.49 -6.49 15.62
N ALA A 66 -1.22 -7.20 14.52
CA ALA A 66 -2.18 -7.44 13.44
C ALA A 66 -3.43 -8.19 13.94
N MET A 67 -3.28 -9.24 14.73
CA MET A 67 -4.40 -9.97 15.32
C MET A 67 -5.30 -9.09 16.20
N LEU A 68 -4.71 -8.14 16.95
CA LEU A 68 -5.46 -7.15 17.73
C LEU A 68 -6.18 -6.12 16.86
N LEU A 69 -5.60 -5.73 15.71
CA LEU A 69 -6.23 -4.80 14.77
C LEU A 69 -7.43 -5.41 14.05
N GLU A 70 -7.31 -6.66 13.63
CA GLU A 70 -8.42 -7.37 12.99
C GLU A 70 -9.52 -7.71 13.98
N GLY A 71 -9.14 -8.30 15.09
CA GLY A 71 -10.05 -8.93 16.05
C GLY A 71 -10.76 -10.13 15.43
N ASN A 72 -11.19 -11.06 16.24
CA ASN A 72 -12.06 -12.15 15.80
C ASN A 72 -12.88 -12.65 16.99
N LYS A 73 -14.14 -12.22 17.07
CA LYS A 73 -15.04 -12.59 18.19
C LYS A 73 -15.28 -14.08 18.29
N GLN A 74 -15.36 -14.79 17.16
CA GLN A 74 -15.59 -16.25 17.14
C GLN A 74 -14.41 -17.01 17.73
N LYS A 75 -13.21 -16.41 17.69
CA LYS A 75 -11.95 -16.97 18.18
C LYS A 75 -11.52 -16.38 19.53
N GLY A 76 -12.37 -15.59 20.17
CA GLY A 76 -12.07 -14.93 21.45
C GLY A 76 -11.06 -13.78 21.36
N ILE A 77 -10.78 -13.28 20.17
CA ILE A 77 -9.87 -12.15 19.98
C ILE A 77 -10.69 -10.86 19.89
N THR A 78 -10.62 -10.05 20.92
CA THR A 78 -11.26 -8.73 20.92
C THR A 78 -10.43 -7.73 20.12
N LYS A 79 -11.07 -7.06 19.15
CA LYS A 79 -10.44 -5.97 18.38
C LYS A 79 -10.01 -4.86 19.33
N ASN A 80 -8.73 -4.49 19.27
CA ASN A 80 -8.14 -3.43 20.09
C ASN A 80 -7.13 -2.62 19.27
N ILE A 81 -7.61 -1.59 18.59
CA ILE A 81 -6.78 -0.78 17.68
C ILE A 81 -5.62 -0.07 18.43
N PRO A 82 -5.84 0.59 19.59
CA PRO A 82 -4.74 1.24 20.32
C PRO A 82 -3.60 0.28 20.68
N GLU A 83 -3.95 -0.87 21.21
CA GLU A 83 -2.96 -1.88 21.61
C GLU A 83 -2.29 -2.51 20.39
N GLY A 84 -3.05 -2.79 19.32
CA GLY A 84 -2.51 -3.28 18.04
C GLY A 84 -1.46 -2.33 17.46
N VAL A 85 -1.78 -1.02 17.41
CA VAL A 85 -0.83 0.01 16.95
C VAL A 85 0.42 0.08 17.84
N LYS A 86 0.26 -0.08 19.15
CA LYS A 86 1.40 -0.11 20.08
C LYS A 86 2.38 -1.26 19.74
N TYR A 87 1.86 -2.44 19.43
CA TYR A 87 2.71 -3.58 19.03
C TYR A 87 3.28 -3.43 17.62
N LEU A 88 2.55 -2.84 16.68
CA LEU A 88 3.12 -2.49 15.38
C LEU A 88 4.27 -1.48 15.53
N ARG A 89 4.14 -0.47 16.39
CA ARG A 89 5.24 0.46 16.70
C ARG A 89 6.44 -0.27 17.29
N LYS A 90 6.21 -1.18 18.25
CA LYS A 90 7.29 -2.00 18.82
C LYS A 90 8.02 -2.80 17.75
N ALA A 91 7.28 -3.43 16.84
CA ALA A 91 7.87 -4.17 15.72
C ALA A 91 8.66 -3.26 14.77
N ALA A 92 8.12 -2.09 14.42
CA ALA A 92 8.77 -1.11 13.55
C ALA A 92 10.04 -0.52 14.18
N ASP A 93 10.02 -0.25 15.48
CA ASP A 93 11.20 0.21 16.24
C ASP A 93 12.30 -0.87 16.28
N LEU A 94 11.92 -2.14 16.19
CA LEU A 94 12.80 -3.29 16.02
C LEU A 94 13.08 -3.60 14.52
N LYS A 95 12.83 -2.64 13.60
CA LYS A 95 13.14 -2.69 12.17
C LYS A 95 12.37 -3.74 11.37
N ASN A 96 11.19 -4.14 11.83
CA ASN A 96 10.31 -5.01 11.04
C ASN A 96 9.67 -4.22 9.89
N LEU A 97 10.01 -4.56 8.64
CA LEU A 97 9.54 -3.85 7.45
C LEU A 97 8.02 -3.94 7.24
N ASP A 98 7.39 -5.07 7.58
CA ASP A 98 5.94 -5.21 7.43
C ASP A 98 5.19 -4.25 8.38
N ALA A 99 5.69 -4.08 9.60
CA ALA A 99 5.14 -3.13 10.56
C ALA A 99 5.38 -1.68 10.11
N ILE A 100 6.56 -1.37 9.59
CA ILE A 100 6.90 -0.05 9.04
C ILE A 100 5.94 0.27 7.89
N ASN A 101 5.79 -0.63 6.91
CA ASN A 101 4.91 -0.45 5.78
C ASN A 101 3.45 -0.26 6.21
N SER A 102 2.99 -1.02 7.21
CA SER A 102 1.63 -0.90 7.75
C SER A 102 1.38 0.47 8.39
N LEU A 103 2.32 0.97 9.21
CA LEU A 103 2.18 2.27 9.88
C LEU A 103 2.30 3.44 8.90
N VAL A 104 3.24 3.39 7.97
CA VAL A 104 3.43 4.40 6.92
C VAL A 104 2.21 4.42 6.00
N GLY A 105 1.73 3.25 5.55
CA GLY A 105 0.55 3.12 4.72
C GLY A 105 -0.70 3.68 5.38
N ALA A 106 -0.95 3.35 6.65
CA ALA A 106 -2.10 3.88 7.38
C ALA A 106 -2.07 5.41 7.52
N TYR A 107 -0.90 5.99 7.79
CA TYR A 107 -0.79 7.46 7.86
C TYR A 107 -0.95 8.12 6.48
N TYR A 108 -0.40 7.50 5.44
CA TYR A 108 -0.57 7.98 4.06
C TYR A 108 -2.05 7.96 3.64
N SER A 109 -2.79 6.88 3.94
CA SER A 109 -4.23 6.78 3.70
C SER A 109 -5.02 7.89 4.40
N LYS A 110 -4.66 8.26 5.64
CA LYS A 110 -5.23 9.44 6.31
C LYS A 110 -4.99 10.74 5.52
N MET A 111 -3.79 10.91 4.99
CA MET A 111 -3.46 12.13 4.23
C MET A 111 -4.23 12.20 2.91
N THR A 112 -4.40 11.09 2.22
CA THR A 112 -5.15 10.98 0.95
C THR A 112 -6.67 10.97 1.16
N GLY A 113 -7.15 10.62 2.36
CA GLY A 113 -8.56 10.49 2.70
C GLY A 113 -9.12 9.09 2.44
N GLU A 114 -8.23 8.10 2.26
CA GLU A 114 -8.59 6.70 2.14
C GLU A 114 -8.87 6.06 3.52
N ASN A 115 -9.52 4.89 3.50
CA ASN A 115 -9.80 4.17 4.74
C ASN A 115 -8.51 3.55 5.31
N ASP A 116 -8.19 3.90 6.54
CA ASP A 116 -7.02 3.43 7.29
C ASP A 116 -7.39 2.52 8.47
N PHE A 117 -8.62 2.06 8.52
CA PHE A 117 -9.16 1.22 9.59
C PHE A 117 -9.01 1.81 10.99
N GLY A 118 -8.81 3.14 11.10
CA GLY A 118 -8.66 3.88 12.35
C GLY A 118 -7.27 3.80 12.98
N ILE A 119 -6.29 3.26 12.28
CA ILE A 119 -4.89 3.14 12.74
C ILE A 119 -4.22 4.50 12.83
N SER A 120 -4.43 5.35 11.82
CA SER A 120 -3.80 6.67 11.73
C SER A 120 -4.18 7.65 12.84
N LYS A 121 -5.31 7.41 13.53
CA LYS A 121 -5.71 8.20 14.71
C LYS A 121 -4.64 8.18 15.80
N TYR A 122 -3.87 7.11 15.87
CA TYR A 122 -2.81 6.89 16.85
C TYR A 122 -1.41 7.20 16.32
N LEU A 123 -1.29 7.79 15.12
CA LEU A 123 -0.01 8.14 14.47
C LEU A 123 0.09 9.65 14.28
N SER A 124 1.27 10.18 14.58
CA SER A 124 1.65 11.56 14.28
C SER A 124 2.41 11.64 12.95
N TYR A 125 2.52 12.86 12.38
CA TYR A 125 3.39 13.10 11.24
C TYR A 125 4.87 12.77 11.55
N ALA A 126 5.28 12.99 12.79
CA ALA A 126 6.63 12.62 13.24
C ALA A 126 6.87 11.10 13.19
N ASP A 127 5.87 10.30 13.59
CA ASP A 127 5.93 8.83 13.46
C ASP A 127 6.05 8.42 11.98
N PHE A 128 5.25 9.02 11.11
CA PHE A 128 5.29 8.76 9.67
C PHE A 128 6.67 9.01 9.09
N VAL A 129 7.27 10.18 9.40
CA VAL A 129 8.63 10.51 8.95
C VAL A 129 9.67 9.57 9.55
N LYS A 130 9.55 9.26 10.85
CA LYS A 130 10.45 8.34 11.56
C LYS A 130 10.49 6.97 10.87
N TYR A 131 9.33 6.39 10.61
CA TYR A 131 9.26 5.04 10.05
C TYR A 131 9.66 4.99 8.57
N ILE A 132 9.41 6.05 7.79
CA ILE A 132 9.97 6.17 6.44
C ILE A 132 11.50 6.14 6.47
N LYS A 133 12.13 6.88 7.39
CA LYS A 133 13.59 6.89 7.53
C LYS A 133 14.14 5.52 7.88
N ILE A 134 13.57 4.87 8.90
CA ILE A 134 13.99 3.52 9.31
C ILE A 134 13.84 2.54 8.14
N GLY A 135 12.71 2.53 7.43
CA GLY A 135 12.51 1.63 6.29
C GLY A 135 13.47 1.88 5.14
N ALA A 136 13.80 3.14 4.86
CA ALA A 136 14.78 3.50 3.84
C ALA A 136 16.19 3.05 4.20
N GLU A 137 16.58 3.16 5.49
CA GLU A 137 17.86 2.67 6.04
C GLU A 137 17.97 1.14 5.95
N GLU A 138 16.85 0.43 6.20
CA GLU A 138 16.77 -1.03 6.06
C GLU A 138 16.68 -1.49 4.59
N GLY A 139 16.74 -0.57 3.63
CA GLY A 139 16.85 -0.90 2.22
C GLY A 139 15.52 -0.92 1.45
N ASP A 140 14.38 -0.65 2.09
CA ASP A 140 13.07 -0.63 1.41
C ASP A 140 13.02 0.47 0.34
N GLN A 141 12.79 0.07 -0.91
CA GLN A 141 12.82 0.99 -2.04
C GLN A 141 11.64 1.96 -2.05
N ASN A 142 10.48 1.54 -1.57
CA ASN A 142 9.31 2.42 -1.46
C ASN A 142 9.57 3.51 -0.42
N MET A 143 10.16 3.15 0.72
CA MET A 143 10.52 4.10 1.77
C MET A 143 11.61 5.09 1.32
N LYS A 144 12.57 4.65 0.51
CA LYS A 144 13.55 5.56 -0.13
C LYS A 144 12.85 6.56 -1.05
N THR A 145 11.88 6.10 -1.85
CA THR A 145 11.08 6.96 -2.73
C THR A 145 10.24 7.94 -1.91
N PHE A 146 9.59 7.49 -0.84
CA PHE A 146 8.86 8.37 0.07
C PHE A 146 9.78 9.42 0.69
N LEU A 147 10.96 9.04 1.16
CA LEU A 147 11.93 9.94 1.77
C LEU A 147 12.36 11.05 0.81
N THR A 148 12.63 10.70 -0.46
CA THR A 148 13.01 11.66 -1.50
C THR A 148 11.89 12.66 -1.79
N ASN A 149 10.62 12.20 -1.80
CA ASN A 149 9.46 13.03 -2.11
C ASN A 149 8.86 13.73 -0.89
N LEU A 150 9.32 13.44 0.31
CA LEU A 150 8.75 13.92 1.56
C LEU A 150 8.58 15.45 1.63
N PRO A 151 9.53 16.29 1.15
CA PRO A 151 9.38 17.75 1.17
C PRO A 151 8.15 18.24 0.39
N ASN A 152 7.82 17.55 -0.72
CA ASN A 152 6.73 17.92 -1.63
C ASN A 152 5.41 17.18 -1.35
N LEU A 153 5.42 16.17 -0.48
CA LEU A 153 4.30 15.26 -0.29
C LEU A 153 3.01 15.97 0.13
N LYS A 154 3.08 16.92 1.07
CA LYS A 154 1.91 17.71 1.51
C LYS A 154 1.30 18.51 0.37
N SER A 155 2.14 19.15 -0.44
CA SER A 155 1.73 19.93 -1.61
C SER A 155 1.08 19.04 -2.67
N MET A 156 1.66 17.88 -2.95
CA MET A 156 1.11 16.91 -3.90
C MET A 156 -0.28 16.42 -3.45
N ILE A 157 -0.45 16.05 -2.19
CA ILE A 157 -1.75 15.61 -1.66
C ILE A 157 -2.78 16.73 -1.67
N ALA A 158 -2.40 17.96 -1.34
CA ALA A 158 -3.29 19.12 -1.42
C ALA A 158 -3.76 19.37 -2.87
N GLN A 159 -2.87 19.24 -3.84
CA GLN A 159 -3.19 19.35 -5.26
C GLN A 159 -4.16 18.23 -5.70
N GLU A 160 -3.91 16.98 -5.32
CA GLU A 160 -4.81 15.86 -5.60
C GLU A 160 -6.21 16.09 -5.04
N LYS A 161 -6.31 16.48 -3.76
CA LYS A 161 -7.61 16.80 -3.12
C LYS A 161 -8.35 17.93 -3.84
N SER A 162 -7.62 18.96 -4.28
CA SER A 162 -8.20 20.08 -5.04
C SER A 162 -8.77 19.60 -6.39
N LEU A 163 -8.04 18.72 -7.10
CA LEU A 163 -8.52 18.15 -8.36
C LEU A 163 -9.75 17.26 -8.17
N VAL A 164 -9.75 16.42 -7.12
CA VAL A 164 -10.91 15.59 -6.77
C VAL A 164 -12.12 16.45 -6.41
N ALA A 165 -11.94 17.49 -5.60
CA ALA A 165 -13.03 18.40 -5.21
C ALA A 165 -13.62 19.14 -6.42
N LYS A 166 -12.77 19.57 -7.36
CA LYS A 166 -13.19 20.32 -8.55
C LYS A 166 -13.81 19.46 -9.64
N TYR A 167 -13.30 18.26 -9.87
CA TYR A 167 -13.65 17.44 -11.03
C TYR A 167 -14.30 16.11 -10.69
N GLY A 168 -14.32 15.73 -9.41
CA GLY A 168 -14.88 14.49 -8.91
C GLY A 168 -13.88 13.31 -8.93
N GLN A 169 -14.05 12.39 -8.00
CA GLN A 169 -13.17 11.22 -7.80
C GLN A 169 -13.07 10.36 -9.07
N ARG A 170 -14.20 10.10 -9.75
CA ARG A 170 -14.20 9.28 -10.97
C ARG A 170 -13.31 9.87 -12.08
N ALA A 171 -13.37 11.19 -12.28
CA ALA A 171 -12.56 11.85 -13.30
C ALA A 171 -11.07 11.77 -12.93
N TYR A 172 -10.74 12.03 -11.66
CA TYR A 172 -9.38 11.95 -11.15
C TYR A 172 -8.79 10.53 -11.28
N ASP A 173 -9.51 9.49 -10.85
CA ASP A 173 -9.04 8.11 -10.91
C ASP A 173 -8.82 7.62 -12.34
N ASN A 174 -9.67 8.05 -13.26
CA ASN A 174 -9.52 7.67 -14.67
C ASN A 174 -8.32 8.36 -15.31
N ILE A 175 -8.15 9.67 -15.10
CA ILE A 175 -7.01 10.38 -15.70
C ILE A 175 -5.67 9.92 -15.12
N LYS A 176 -5.63 9.58 -13.83
CA LYS A 176 -4.45 9.00 -13.17
C LYS A 176 -4.04 7.65 -13.80
N LYS A 177 -5.01 6.89 -14.29
CA LYS A 177 -4.82 5.62 -15.04
C LYS A 177 -4.63 5.83 -16.54
N GLY A 178 -4.50 7.07 -17.02
CA GLY A 178 -4.45 7.39 -18.46
C GLY A 178 -5.76 7.14 -19.21
N LYS A 179 -6.88 6.97 -18.50
CA LYS A 179 -8.20 6.68 -19.11
C LYS A 179 -9.01 7.96 -19.22
N VAL A 180 -9.51 8.22 -20.41
CA VAL A 180 -10.43 9.33 -20.72
C VAL A 180 -11.77 8.76 -21.17
N TYR A 181 -12.87 9.38 -20.75
CA TYR A 181 -14.22 8.94 -21.10
C TYR A 181 -15.08 10.10 -21.62
N ILE A 182 -16.10 9.80 -22.43
CA ILE A 182 -17.05 10.80 -22.95
C ILE A 182 -17.80 11.46 -21.77
N GLY A 183 -17.81 12.79 -21.75
CA GLY A 183 -18.39 13.58 -20.66
C GLY A 183 -17.41 13.94 -19.53
N MET A 184 -16.15 13.47 -19.57
CA MET A 184 -15.12 13.88 -18.63
C MET A 184 -14.87 15.39 -18.71
N PRO A 185 -14.74 16.11 -17.56
CA PRO A 185 -14.43 17.54 -17.57
C PRO A 185 -13.08 17.83 -18.22
N GLU A 186 -13.04 18.79 -19.15
CA GLU A 186 -11.81 19.19 -19.87
C GLU A 186 -10.69 19.64 -18.92
N GLY A 187 -11.05 20.44 -17.92
CA GLY A 187 -10.07 21.05 -17.04
C GLY A 187 -9.19 20.07 -16.28
N ILE A 188 -9.62 18.79 -16.11
CA ILE A 188 -8.78 17.79 -15.47
C ILE A 188 -7.69 17.28 -16.42
N LEU A 189 -7.90 17.29 -17.73
CA LEU A 189 -6.91 16.87 -18.72
C LEU A 189 -5.68 17.77 -18.66
N THR A 190 -5.91 19.09 -18.62
CA THR A 190 -4.83 20.09 -18.54
C THR A 190 -4.24 20.19 -17.14
N ALA A 191 -5.06 20.10 -16.10
CA ALA A 191 -4.61 20.16 -14.72
C ALA A 191 -3.64 19.02 -14.36
N TYR A 192 -3.84 17.84 -14.94
CA TYR A 192 -2.95 16.69 -14.73
C TYR A 192 -1.70 16.70 -15.63
N LYS A 193 -1.59 17.70 -16.52
CA LYS A 193 -0.46 17.86 -17.48
C LYS A 193 -0.16 16.59 -18.31
N THR A 194 -1.19 15.79 -18.57
CA THR A 194 -1.06 14.53 -19.30
C THR A 194 -1.42 14.69 -20.78
N PHE A 195 -2.09 15.78 -21.12
CA PHE A 195 -2.57 16.07 -22.47
C PHE A 195 -2.22 17.48 -22.90
N GLU A 196 -1.91 17.66 -24.17
CA GLU A 196 -1.70 18.94 -24.82
C GLU A 196 -2.80 19.23 -25.85
N THR A 197 -3.16 20.51 -26.01
CA THR A 197 -4.12 20.94 -27.03
C THR A 197 -3.41 21.28 -28.32
N ASP A 198 -4.01 21.00 -29.46
CA ASP A 198 -3.54 21.40 -30.78
C ASP A 198 -4.06 22.78 -31.23
N GLY A 199 -4.84 23.45 -30.40
CA GLY A 199 -5.40 24.78 -30.70
C GLY A 199 -6.53 24.81 -31.74
N SER A 200 -7.07 23.66 -32.13
CA SER A 200 -8.16 23.58 -33.11
C SER A 200 -9.49 24.10 -32.58
N ARG A 201 -10.46 24.38 -33.50
CA ARG A 201 -11.80 24.86 -33.19
C ARG A 201 -12.59 23.87 -32.30
N TYR A 202 -12.24 22.59 -32.37
CA TYR A 202 -12.61 21.52 -31.43
C TYR A 202 -11.34 21.23 -30.66
N GLN A 203 -11.21 21.70 -29.44
CA GLN A 203 -10.01 21.45 -28.67
C GLN A 203 -9.68 19.96 -28.70
N MET A 204 -8.60 19.62 -29.39
CA MET A 204 -8.08 18.25 -29.47
C MET A 204 -6.89 18.14 -28.53
N TYR A 205 -6.92 17.15 -27.66
CA TYR A 205 -5.83 16.86 -26.74
C TYR A 205 -5.10 15.61 -27.22
N LYS A 206 -3.80 15.72 -27.43
CA LYS A 206 -2.91 14.58 -27.64
C LYS A 206 -2.39 14.11 -26.30
N TYR A 207 -2.38 12.80 -26.08
CA TYR A 207 -1.80 12.25 -24.87
C TYR A 207 -0.28 12.49 -24.88
N ASN A 208 0.20 13.21 -23.89
CA ASN A 208 1.61 13.54 -23.69
C ASN A 208 2.13 13.04 -22.33
N GLY A 209 1.46 12.08 -21.73
CA GLY A 209 1.85 11.51 -20.44
C GLY A 209 3.04 10.56 -20.54
N PRO A 210 3.77 10.39 -19.45
CA PRO A 210 4.87 9.44 -19.39
C PRO A 210 4.38 8.00 -19.54
N TYR A 211 5.12 7.22 -20.27
CA TYR A 211 4.94 5.76 -20.43
C TYR A 211 5.22 4.97 -19.14
N ARG A 212 4.97 5.59 -18.01
CA ARG A 212 5.54 5.22 -16.73
C ARG A 212 5.10 3.85 -16.23
N ASP A 213 3.86 3.46 -16.49
CA ASP A 213 3.27 2.28 -15.84
C ASP A 213 3.56 0.97 -16.60
N LEU A 214 4.19 1.05 -17.76
CA LEU A 214 4.43 -0.12 -18.60
C LEU A 214 5.90 -0.52 -18.73
N VAL A 215 6.85 0.43 -18.69
CA VAL A 215 8.26 0.15 -19.03
C VAL A 215 9.27 0.96 -18.22
N GLY A 216 8.87 1.77 -17.26
CA GLY A 216 9.79 2.61 -16.48
C GLY A 216 10.51 3.71 -17.28
N THR A 217 10.15 3.94 -18.55
CA THR A 217 10.78 4.92 -19.46
C THR A 217 9.80 6.00 -19.87
N TYR A 218 10.24 7.24 -19.81
CA TYR A 218 9.47 8.42 -20.22
C TYR A 218 9.48 8.57 -21.75
N LYS A 219 8.30 8.61 -22.40
CA LYS A 219 8.16 9.07 -23.78
C LYS A 219 7.03 10.09 -23.87
N GLN A 220 7.34 11.20 -24.54
CA GLN A 220 6.41 12.29 -24.79
C GLN A 220 5.35 11.97 -25.85
N TYR A 221 5.54 10.91 -26.62
CA TYR A 221 4.65 10.50 -27.72
C TYR A 221 4.51 8.98 -27.77
N ILE A 222 3.27 8.47 -27.93
CA ILE A 222 3.00 7.06 -28.09
C ILE A 222 2.90 6.72 -29.58
N PRO A 223 3.89 6.05 -30.20
CA PRO A 223 3.77 5.59 -31.57
C PRO A 223 2.70 4.51 -31.72
N SER A 224 2.11 4.39 -32.91
CA SER A 224 1.02 3.42 -33.20
C SER A 224 1.36 1.94 -32.91
N TYR A 225 2.63 1.54 -33.00
CA TYR A 225 3.07 0.20 -32.62
C TYR A 225 3.10 -0.04 -31.11
N ALA A 226 3.33 0.99 -30.33
CA ALA A 226 3.34 0.90 -28.89
C ALA A 226 1.93 0.77 -28.30
N LEU A 227 0.90 1.29 -28.98
CA LEU A 227 -0.49 1.01 -28.66
C LEU A 227 -0.84 -0.49 -28.73
N ARG A 228 -0.23 -1.25 -29.62
CA ARG A 228 -0.37 -2.73 -29.67
C ARG A 228 0.25 -3.40 -28.45
N LEU A 229 1.40 -2.93 -27.98
CA LEU A 229 2.05 -3.43 -26.77
C LEU A 229 1.24 -3.09 -25.51
N VAL A 230 0.66 -1.90 -25.44
CA VAL A 230 -0.21 -1.46 -24.36
C VAL A 230 -1.50 -2.28 -24.30
N ASN A 231 -2.08 -2.61 -25.46
CA ASN A 231 -3.24 -3.51 -25.53
C ASN A 231 -2.92 -4.94 -25.04
N LEU A 232 -1.73 -5.44 -25.30
CA LEU A 232 -1.27 -6.73 -24.79
C LEU A 232 -1.14 -6.77 -23.27
N LEU A 233 -0.90 -5.61 -22.64
CA LEU A 233 -0.76 -5.43 -21.17
C LEU A 233 -2.04 -4.94 -20.51
N GLY A 234 -3.14 -4.79 -21.27
CA GLY A 234 -4.46 -4.42 -20.75
C GLY A 234 -4.66 -2.93 -20.42
N GLN A 235 -3.74 -2.04 -20.83
CA GLN A 235 -3.88 -0.60 -20.66
C GLN A 235 -3.87 0.11 -22.02
N VAL A 236 -4.95 0.83 -22.33
CA VAL A 236 -5.11 1.60 -23.57
C VAL A 236 -5.15 3.08 -23.24
N PHE A 237 -4.18 3.85 -23.76
CA PHE A 237 -4.17 5.30 -23.65
C PHE A 237 -4.79 5.93 -24.90
N PRO A 238 -5.65 6.95 -24.77
CA PRO A 238 -6.24 7.62 -25.91
C PRO A 238 -5.19 8.43 -26.71
N ARG A 239 -5.20 8.29 -28.04
CA ARG A 239 -4.34 9.07 -28.94
C ARG A 239 -4.83 10.50 -29.07
N ILE A 240 -6.14 10.66 -29.21
CA ILE A 240 -6.79 11.95 -29.41
C ILE A 240 -8.05 12.03 -28.57
N VAL A 241 -8.20 13.14 -27.89
CA VAL A 241 -9.41 13.46 -27.14
C VAL A 241 -10.03 14.72 -27.73
N LYS A 242 -11.28 14.62 -28.21
CA LYS A 242 -12.04 15.78 -28.69
C LYS A 242 -12.89 16.34 -27.55
N VAL A 243 -12.85 17.66 -27.41
CA VAL A 243 -13.58 18.36 -26.35
C VAL A 243 -14.50 19.42 -26.97
N ARG A 244 -15.73 19.55 -26.47
CA ARG A 244 -16.68 20.60 -26.82
C ARG A 244 -17.40 21.06 -25.55
N ASN A 245 -17.52 22.40 -25.40
CA ASN A 245 -18.19 23.01 -24.23
C ASN A 245 -17.65 22.50 -22.89
N GLY A 246 -16.33 22.37 -22.77
CA GLY A 246 -15.64 21.95 -21.54
C GLY A 246 -15.81 20.47 -21.16
N LYS A 247 -16.34 19.64 -22.08
CA LYS A 247 -16.49 18.19 -21.84
C LYS A 247 -15.93 17.37 -22.99
N VAL A 248 -15.38 16.22 -22.66
CA VAL A 248 -14.93 15.23 -23.65
C VAL A 248 -16.13 14.73 -24.47
N THR A 249 -16.04 14.83 -25.80
CA THR A 249 -17.09 14.39 -26.73
C THR A 249 -16.69 13.18 -27.55
N ASN A 250 -15.41 12.93 -27.72
CA ASN A 250 -14.91 11.76 -28.43
C ASN A 250 -13.52 11.37 -27.90
N VAL A 251 -13.22 10.08 -27.90
CA VAL A 251 -11.94 9.51 -27.50
C VAL A 251 -11.51 8.53 -28.58
N ILE A 252 -10.30 8.71 -29.12
CA ILE A 252 -9.71 7.84 -30.14
C ILE A 252 -8.49 7.17 -29.49
N TYR A 253 -8.55 5.86 -29.39
CA TYR A 253 -7.51 5.00 -28.83
C TYR A 253 -6.51 4.54 -29.87
#